data_e5b0fe2c1f4fb1b83ba5cba34b5aaf80
#
_entry.id   e5b0fe2c1f4fb1b83ba5cba34b5aaf80
#
_cell.length_a   1.000
_cell.length_b   1.000
_cell.length_c   1.000
_cell.angle_alpha   90.00
_cell.angle_beta   90.00
_cell.angle_gamma   90.00
#
_symmetry.space_group_name_H-M   'P 1'
#
loop_
_entity.id
_entity.type
_entity.pdbx_description
1 polymer ?
#
loop_
_entity_poly.entity_id
_entity_poly.type
_entity_poly.pdbx_seq_one_letter_code
_entity_poly.pdbx_strand_id
1 'polypeptide(L)'
;FFMQILYHFPKVVTNNFRKKYDVIPWRNNEEEFKKWCNGETGYPMVDAGMRELNKTGYMHNRVRMITAGFLCKHLLIDWRWGEAYFAEKLLDYELSANNGNWQWAAGTGCDAAPYFRVFNPESQLKKFDKDLKYIKKWIEDFDELTYPNPMVEHKFARERAISTYKKALN
;
A
#
# COMPACT_ATOMS: atom_id res chain seq x y z
N PHE A 1 15.96 -3.60 -13.50
CA PHE A 1 14.88 -4.58 -13.78
C PHE A 1 13.59 -3.87 -14.22
N PHE A 2 13.00 -3.01 -13.40
CA PHE A 2 11.74 -2.32 -13.76
C PHE A 2 11.88 -1.37 -14.96
N MET A 3 13.04 -0.75 -15.17
CA MET A 3 13.30 0.06 -16.37
C MET A 3 13.18 -0.78 -17.64
N GLN A 4 13.69 -2.03 -17.62
CA GLN A 4 13.57 -2.94 -18.75
C GLN A 4 12.12 -3.35 -19.01
N ILE A 5 11.35 -3.59 -17.94
CA ILE A 5 9.93 -3.90 -18.05
C ILE A 5 9.18 -2.72 -18.67
N LEU A 6 9.43 -1.50 -18.22
CA LEU A 6 8.80 -0.31 -18.76
C LEU A 6 9.16 -0.10 -20.24
N TYR A 7 10.41 -0.33 -20.60
CA TYR A 7 10.88 -0.19 -21.98
C TYR A 7 10.18 -1.17 -22.93
N HIS A 8 10.11 -2.44 -22.55
CA HIS A 8 9.51 -3.48 -23.40
C HIS A 8 7.98 -3.53 -23.32
N PHE A 9 7.39 -3.07 -22.24
CA PHE A 9 5.95 -3.12 -22.00
C PHE A 9 5.42 -1.76 -21.50
N PRO A 10 5.49 -0.70 -22.34
CA PRO A 10 5.13 0.66 -21.90
C PRO A 10 3.69 0.83 -21.41
N LYS A 11 2.80 -0.08 -21.77
CA LYS A 11 1.41 -0.06 -21.30
C LYS A 11 1.26 -0.27 -19.79
N VAL A 12 2.31 -0.76 -19.09
CA VAL A 12 2.25 -0.95 -17.65
C VAL A 12 2.08 0.34 -16.85
N VAL A 13 2.36 1.50 -17.47
CA VAL A 13 2.14 2.80 -16.83
C VAL A 13 0.69 2.95 -16.38
N THR A 14 -0.25 2.49 -17.20
CA THR A 14 -1.69 2.64 -16.95
C THR A 14 -2.43 1.31 -16.80
N ASN A 15 -1.82 0.21 -17.18
CA ASN A 15 -2.46 -1.10 -17.24
C ASN A 15 -1.72 -2.13 -16.37
N ASN A 16 -2.45 -3.14 -15.89
CA ASN A 16 -1.82 -4.27 -15.22
C ASN A 16 -0.88 -5.00 -16.17
N PHE A 17 0.31 -5.35 -15.73
CA PHE A 17 1.21 -6.19 -16.50
C PHE A 17 0.55 -7.53 -16.83
N ARG A 18 -0.06 -8.14 -15.81
CA ARG A 18 -0.84 -9.38 -15.98
C ARG A 18 -2.31 -9.04 -16.18
N LYS A 19 -2.75 -9.07 -17.43
CA LYS A 19 -4.12 -8.71 -17.85
C LYS A 19 -5.24 -9.46 -17.11
N LYS A 20 -4.97 -10.68 -16.64
CA LYS A 20 -5.96 -11.46 -15.89
C LYS A 20 -6.46 -10.74 -14.62
N TYR A 21 -5.71 -9.77 -14.12
CA TYR A 21 -6.08 -8.96 -12.95
C TYR A 21 -6.95 -7.75 -13.29
N ASP A 22 -7.19 -7.46 -14.58
CA ASP A 22 -8.05 -6.34 -14.98
C ASP A 22 -9.48 -6.47 -14.50
N VAL A 23 -9.89 -7.70 -14.12
CA VAL A 23 -11.23 -8.01 -13.63
C VAL A 23 -11.39 -7.83 -12.11
N ILE A 24 -10.35 -7.43 -11.39
CA ILE A 24 -10.44 -7.19 -9.95
C ILE A 24 -11.43 -6.05 -9.68
N PRO A 25 -12.52 -6.29 -8.91
CA PRO A 25 -13.49 -5.26 -8.58
C PRO A 25 -13.01 -4.41 -7.42
N TRP A 26 -12.15 -3.43 -7.70
CA TRP A 26 -11.66 -2.50 -6.69
C TRP A 26 -12.82 -1.75 -6.05
N ARG A 27 -12.81 -1.61 -4.71
CA ARG A 27 -13.84 -0.86 -3.98
C ARG A 27 -13.74 0.64 -4.24
N ASN A 28 -12.52 1.14 -4.37
CA ASN A 28 -12.22 2.54 -4.67
C ASN A 28 -13.00 3.55 -3.80
N ASN A 29 -13.05 3.28 -2.49
CA ASN A 29 -13.71 4.16 -1.55
C ASN A 29 -12.88 5.41 -1.30
N GLU A 30 -13.38 6.57 -1.72
CA GLU A 30 -12.65 7.84 -1.64
C GLU A 30 -12.36 8.29 -0.22
N GLU A 31 -13.29 8.06 0.71
CA GLU A 31 -13.11 8.42 2.13
C GLU A 31 -12.02 7.58 2.79
N GLU A 32 -12.00 6.28 2.52
CA GLU A 32 -10.96 5.38 2.99
C GLU A 32 -9.59 5.75 2.39
N PHE A 33 -9.57 6.13 1.12
CA PHE A 33 -8.37 6.62 0.46
C PHE A 33 -7.81 7.88 1.13
N LYS A 34 -8.68 8.84 1.47
CA LYS A 34 -8.28 10.05 2.20
C LYS A 34 -7.67 9.73 3.56
N LYS A 35 -8.24 8.80 4.31
CA LYS A 35 -7.69 8.34 5.59
C LYS A 35 -6.31 7.74 5.42
N TRP A 36 -6.11 6.94 4.38
CA TRP A 36 -4.80 6.40 4.04
C TRP A 36 -3.80 7.52 3.70
N CYS A 37 -4.17 8.44 2.83
CA CYS A 37 -3.34 9.58 2.46
C CYS A 37 -2.91 10.41 3.68
N ASN A 38 -3.80 10.62 4.63
CA ASN A 38 -3.56 11.44 5.82
C ASN A 38 -2.87 10.70 6.96
N GLY A 39 -2.65 9.39 6.83
CA GLY A 39 -2.08 8.60 7.91
C GLY A 39 -3.03 8.47 9.10
N GLU A 40 -4.30 8.18 8.85
CA GLU A 40 -5.37 8.08 9.83
C GLU A 40 -6.08 6.72 9.77
N THR A 41 -5.35 5.68 9.39
CA THR A 41 -5.92 4.33 9.24
C THR A 41 -6.14 3.61 10.56
N GLY A 42 -5.48 4.05 11.63
CA GLY A 42 -5.47 3.36 12.91
C GLY A 42 -4.45 2.21 12.97
N TYR A 43 -3.67 2.01 11.91
CA TYR A 43 -2.54 1.09 11.90
C TYR A 43 -1.24 1.88 11.97
N PRO A 44 -0.55 1.88 13.13
CA PRO A 44 0.59 2.78 13.36
C PRO A 44 1.70 2.70 12.30
N MET A 45 2.04 1.50 11.83
CA MET A 45 3.10 1.36 10.82
C MET A 45 2.72 2.02 9.49
N VAL A 46 1.46 1.91 9.09
CA VAL A 46 0.93 2.57 7.88
C VAL A 46 0.90 4.08 8.09
N ASP A 47 0.35 4.53 9.23
CA ASP A 47 0.16 5.94 9.50
C ASP A 47 1.48 6.69 9.67
N ALA A 48 2.45 6.10 10.37
CA ALA A 48 3.79 6.68 10.49
C ALA A 48 4.45 6.86 9.11
N GLY A 49 4.34 5.85 8.25
CA GLY A 49 4.87 5.93 6.89
C GLY A 49 4.24 7.04 6.06
N MET A 50 2.92 7.16 6.10
CA MET A 50 2.21 8.19 5.35
C MET A 50 2.47 9.60 5.91
N ARG A 51 2.54 9.74 7.24
CA ARG A 51 2.87 11.03 7.87
C ARG A 51 4.31 11.47 7.58
N GLU A 52 5.25 10.53 7.60
CA GLU A 52 6.63 10.80 7.17
C GLU A 52 6.68 11.27 5.71
N LEU A 53 6.01 10.54 4.81
CA LEU A 53 5.92 10.89 3.40
C LEU A 53 5.38 12.31 3.20
N ASN A 54 4.26 12.63 3.84
CA ASN A 54 3.62 13.94 3.71
C ASN A 54 4.50 15.08 4.22
N LYS A 55 5.29 14.82 5.27
CA LYS A 55 6.14 15.84 5.88
C LYS A 55 7.49 16.01 5.19
N THR A 56 8.09 14.92 4.72
CA THR A 56 9.48 14.91 4.23
C THR A 56 9.64 14.56 2.76
N GLY A 57 8.65 13.94 2.13
CA GLY A 57 8.78 13.39 0.78
C GLY A 57 9.58 12.09 0.72
N TYR A 58 9.80 11.44 1.86
CA TYR A 58 10.55 10.18 1.95
C TYR A 58 9.78 9.12 2.73
N MET A 59 10.02 7.86 2.39
CA MET A 59 9.52 6.71 3.13
C MET A 59 10.49 5.53 2.89
N HIS A 60 10.89 4.85 3.97
CA HIS A 60 11.77 3.68 3.88
C HIS A 60 11.12 2.57 3.05
N ASN A 61 11.92 1.83 2.30
CA ASN A 61 11.41 0.81 1.38
C ASN A 61 10.46 -0.21 2.04
N ARG A 62 10.81 -0.73 3.19
CA ARG A 62 9.95 -1.69 3.92
C ARG A 62 8.59 -1.09 4.23
N VAL A 63 8.55 0.17 4.62
CA VAL A 63 7.31 0.87 4.95
C VAL A 63 6.49 1.13 3.70
N ARG A 64 7.14 1.43 2.57
CA ARG A 64 6.44 1.55 1.26
C ARG A 64 5.70 0.27 0.91
N MET A 65 6.31 -0.88 1.12
CA MET A 65 5.67 -2.19 0.86
C MET A 65 4.44 -2.38 1.75
N ILE A 66 4.53 -2.02 3.02
CA ILE A 66 3.44 -2.17 3.98
C ILE A 66 2.28 -1.21 3.64
N THR A 67 2.57 0.06 3.37
CA THR A 67 1.56 1.07 3.04
C THR A 67 0.85 0.76 1.72
N ALA A 68 1.60 0.34 0.70
CA ALA A 68 1.04 -0.03 -0.59
C ALA A 68 0.20 -1.30 -0.50
N GLY A 69 0.69 -2.30 0.20
CA GLY A 69 -0.05 -3.55 0.44
C GLY A 69 -1.35 -3.29 1.20
N PHE A 70 -1.35 -2.39 2.16
CA PHE A 70 -2.54 -2.00 2.90
C PHE A 70 -3.59 -1.38 1.98
N LEU A 71 -3.19 -0.43 1.14
CA LEU A 71 -4.12 0.21 0.20
C LEU A 71 -4.76 -0.81 -0.75
N CYS A 72 -3.95 -1.64 -1.38
CA CYS A 72 -4.42 -2.58 -2.41
C CYS A 72 -5.19 -3.76 -1.82
N LYS A 73 -4.80 -4.24 -0.65
CA LYS A 73 -5.33 -5.47 -0.06
C LYS A 73 -6.35 -5.19 1.05
N HIS A 74 -5.97 -4.43 2.06
CA HIS A 74 -6.90 -4.13 3.16
C HIS A 74 -8.08 -3.28 2.70
N LEU A 75 -7.81 -2.26 1.88
CA LEU A 75 -8.85 -1.35 1.42
C LEU A 75 -9.41 -1.70 0.04
N LEU A 76 -8.78 -2.61 -0.69
CA LEU A 76 -9.15 -2.95 -2.07
C LEU A 76 -9.31 -1.70 -2.94
N ILE A 77 -8.35 -0.81 -2.86
CA ILE A 77 -8.28 0.40 -3.70
C ILE A 77 -7.25 0.17 -4.80
N ASP A 78 -7.58 0.59 -6.02
CA ASP A 78 -6.76 0.44 -7.21
C ASP A 78 -5.33 0.99 -6.96
N TRP A 79 -4.33 0.21 -7.31
CA TRP A 79 -2.92 0.57 -7.13
C TRP A 79 -2.57 1.90 -7.83
N ARG A 80 -3.28 2.25 -8.91
CA ARG A 80 -3.03 3.50 -9.65
C ARG A 80 -3.27 4.74 -8.80
N TRP A 81 -4.20 4.68 -7.87
CA TRP A 81 -4.47 5.78 -6.93
C TRP A 81 -3.28 6.01 -6.00
N GLY A 82 -2.74 4.93 -5.45
CA GLY A 82 -1.57 5.01 -4.56
C GLY A 82 -0.30 5.39 -5.31
N GLU A 83 -0.12 4.84 -6.51
CA GLU A 83 1.02 5.18 -7.37
C GLU A 83 1.04 6.67 -7.70
N ALA A 84 -0.10 7.24 -8.06
CA ALA A 84 -0.23 8.67 -8.34
C ALA A 84 0.08 9.53 -7.10
N TYR A 85 -0.39 9.13 -5.93
CA TYR A 85 -0.10 9.84 -4.67
C TYR A 85 1.39 9.80 -4.34
N PHE A 86 2.04 8.66 -4.48
CA PHE A 86 3.48 8.54 -4.27
C PHE A 86 4.28 9.36 -5.30
N ALA A 87 3.83 9.37 -6.57
CA ALA A 87 4.46 10.18 -7.61
C ALA A 87 4.46 11.67 -7.25
N GLU A 88 3.37 12.15 -6.67
CA GLU A 88 3.23 13.55 -6.24
C GLU A 88 4.12 13.88 -5.03
N LYS A 89 4.26 12.95 -4.08
CA LYS A 89 4.88 13.21 -2.77
C LYS A 89 6.36 12.83 -2.67
N LEU A 90 6.78 11.75 -3.34
CA LEU A 90 8.16 11.26 -3.19
C LEU A 90 9.18 12.13 -3.90
N LEU A 91 10.20 12.56 -3.16
CA LEU A 91 11.33 13.31 -3.73
C LEU A 91 12.23 12.42 -4.59
N ASP A 92 12.30 11.13 -4.29
CA ASP A 92 13.08 10.15 -5.04
C ASP A 92 12.25 9.42 -6.11
N TYR A 93 11.14 10.02 -6.54
CA TYR A 93 10.24 9.40 -7.52
C TYR A 93 10.97 9.03 -8.82
N GLU A 94 10.76 7.79 -9.26
CA GLU A 94 11.17 7.31 -10.56
C GLU A 94 10.04 6.39 -11.08
N LEU A 95 9.56 6.65 -12.28
CA LEU A 95 8.36 6.03 -12.82
C LEU A 95 8.41 4.50 -12.84
N SER A 96 9.49 3.92 -13.33
CA SER A 96 9.57 2.46 -13.50
C SER A 96 9.58 1.74 -12.15
N ALA A 97 10.32 2.26 -11.18
CA ALA A 97 10.39 1.70 -9.83
C ALA A 97 9.06 1.85 -9.08
N ASN A 98 8.46 3.04 -9.13
CA ASN A 98 7.19 3.30 -8.47
C ASN A 98 6.07 2.42 -9.05
N ASN A 99 5.93 2.40 -10.36
CA ASN A 99 4.95 1.57 -11.07
C ASN A 99 5.15 0.08 -10.77
N GLY A 100 6.38 -0.42 -10.92
CA GLY A 100 6.70 -1.83 -10.72
C GLY A 100 6.44 -2.28 -9.27
N ASN A 101 6.80 -1.47 -8.29
CA ASN A 101 6.60 -1.79 -6.89
C ASN A 101 5.12 -1.73 -6.48
N TRP A 102 4.36 -0.78 -7.02
CA TRP A 102 2.91 -0.73 -6.78
C TRP A 102 2.20 -1.93 -7.37
N GLN A 103 2.55 -2.34 -8.59
CA GLN A 103 1.99 -3.56 -9.18
C GLN A 103 2.43 -4.83 -8.44
N TRP A 104 3.65 -4.84 -7.89
CA TRP A 104 4.08 -5.93 -7.01
C TRP A 104 3.16 -6.04 -5.78
N ALA A 105 2.87 -4.92 -5.12
CA ALA A 105 1.99 -4.88 -3.96
C ALA A 105 0.56 -5.30 -4.28
N ALA A 106 0.05 -4.91 -5.43
CA ALA A 106 -1.28 -5.28 -5.90
C ALA A 106 -1.38 -6.74 -6.39
N GLY A 107 -0.26 -7.37 -6.70
CA GLY A 107 -0.20 -8.72 -7.27
C GLY A 107 -0.31 -8.76 -8.80
N THR A 108 -0.35 -7.60 -9.46
CA THR A 108 -0.61 -7.49 -10.90
C THR A 108 0.65 -7.41 -11.77
N GLY A 109 1.82 -7.30 -11.15
CA GLY A 109 3.09 -7.07 -11.81
C GLY A 109 3.73 -8.32 -12.40
N CYS A 110 4.86 -8.12 -13.09
CA CYS A 110 5.62 -9.20 -13.72
C CYS A 110 6.21 -10.18 -12.70
N ASP A 111 6.62 -9.68 -11.54
CA ASP A 111 7.22 -10.45 -10.45
C ASP A 111 6.48 -10.14 -9.15
N ALA A 112 5.17 -10.28 -9.18
CA ALA A 112 4.33 -9.94 -8.04
C ALA A 112 4.27 -11.07 -7.01
N ALA A 113 4.16 -10.68 -5.74
CA ALA A 113 3.83 -11.62 -4.67
C ALA A 113 2.48 -12.29 -4.94
N PRO A 114 2.29 -13.54 -4.48
CA PRO A 114 0.98 -14.20 -4.61
C PRO A 114 -0.12 -13.34 -3.97
N TYR A 115 -1.28 -13.27 -4.62
CA TYR A 115 -2.39 -12.40 -4.16
C TYR A 115 -2.88 -12.73 -2.75
N PHE A 116 -2.73 -13.96 -2.31
CA PHE A 116 -3.14 -14.41 -0.97
C PHE A 116 -2.15 -13.99 0.13
N ARG A 117 -1.01 -13.41 -0.24
CA ARG A 117 -0.01 -12.92 0.72
C ARG A 117 -0.33 -11.49 1.12
N VAL A 118 -0.96 -11.34 2.28
CA VAL A 118 -1.38 -10.05 2.82
C VAL A 118 -0.57 -9.77 4.09
N PHE A 119 0.21 -8.68 4.09
CA PHE A 119 0.98 -8.29 5.26
C PHE A 119 0.07 -7.90 6.42
N ASN A 120 0.41 -8.38 7.62
CA ASN A 120 -0.22 -7.89 8.84
C ASN A 120 0.58 -6.69 9.37
N PRO A 121 0.02 -5.47 9.35
CA PRO A 121 0.76 -4.28 9.79
C PRO A 121 1.23 -4.35 11.24
N GLU A 122 0.47 -4.97 12.13
CA GLU A 122 0.87 -5.15 13.53
C GLU A 122 2.05 -6.08 13.68
N SER A 123 2.08 -7.18 12.94
CA SER A 123 3.21 -8.11 12.93
C SER A 123 4.46 -7.44 12.36
N GLN A 124 4.32 -6.62 11.34
CA GLN A 124 5.40 -5.84 10.75
C GLN A 124 5.95 -4.82 11.75
N LEU A 125 5.07 -4.16 12.50
CA LEU A 125 5.46 -3.22 13.56
C LEU A 125 6.30 -3.92 14.63
N LYS A 126 5.84 -5.05 15.14
CA LYS A 126 6.56 -5.83 16.15
C LYS A 126 7.93 -6.31 15.68
N LYS A 127 8.05 -6.61 14.38
CA LYS A 127 9.29 -7.10 13.78
C LYS A 127 10.31 -5.97 13.52
N PHE A 128 9.87 -4.84 13.03
CA PHE A 128 10.75 -3.78 12.51
C PHE A 128 10.85 -2.54 13.39
N ASP A 129 9.91 -2.32 14.30
CA ASP A 129 9.91 -1.18 15.23
C ASP A 129 9.48 -1.60 16.63
N LYS A 130 10.15 -2.63 17.17
CA LYS A 130 9.84 -3.23 18.46
C LYS A 130 9.76 -2.22 19.61
N ASP A 131 10.64 -1.22 19.59
CA ASP A 131 10.73 -0.20 20.64
C ASP A 131 9.87 1.04 20.33
N LEU A 132 9.08 1.01 19.26
CA LEU A 132 8.18 2.08 18.83
C LEU A 132 8.87 3.42 18.56
N LYS A 133 10.16 3.41 18.23
CA LYS A 133 10.93 4.64 17.97
C LYS A 133 10.43 5.36 16.71
N TYR A 134 10.22 4.61 15.65
CA TYR A 134 9.72 5.14 14.38
C TYR A 134 8.29 5.66 14.53
N ILE A 135 7.43 4.87 15.17
CA ILE A 135 6.04 5.23 15.41
C ILE A 135 5.94 6.52 16.21
N LYS A 136 6.63 6.63 17.33
CA LYS A 136 6.58 7.81 18.20
C LYS A 136 7.20 9.06 17.56
N LYS A 137 8.11 8.87 16.63
CA LYS A 137 8.69 9.98 15.88
C LYS A 137 7.68 10.65 14.93
N TRP A 138 6.82 9.85 14.28
CA TRP A 138 5.95 10.34 13.21
C TRP A 138 4.48 10.44 13.60
N ILE A 139 4.06 9.78 14.68
CA ILE A 139 2.69 9.84 15.20
C ILE A 139 2.73 10.56 16.56
N GLU A 140 2.50 11.86 16.56
CA GLU A 140 2.55 12.68 17.76
C GLU A 140 1.47 12.29 18.77
N ASP A 141 0.31 11.89 18.28
CA ASP A 141 -0.86 11.52 19.09
C ASP A 141 -0.98 10.01 19.35
N PHE A 142 0.10 9.25 19.18
CA PHE A 142 0.05 7.78 19.27
C PHE A 142 -0.49 7.26 20.61
N ASP A 143 -0.07 7.89 21.71
CA ASP A 143 -0.49 7.52 23.07
C ASP A 143 -1.75 8.29 23.53
N GLU A 144 -2.39 9.05 22.65
CA GLU A 144 -3.55 9.88 22.96
C GLU A 144 -4.85 9.23 22.51
N LEU A 145 -5.95 9.63 23.15
CA LEU A 145 -7.29 9.18 22.77
C LEU A 145 -7.73 9.66 21.40
N THR A 146 -7.06 10.66 20.87
CA THR A 146 -7.32 11.22 19.53
C THR A 146 -6.79 10.34 18.39
N TYR A 147 -5.86 9.42 18.70
CA TYR A 147 -5.36 8.49 17.68
C TYR A 147 -6.49 7.52 17.28
N PRO A 148 -6.77 7.37 15.97
CA PRO A 148 -7.93 6.60 15.52
C PRO A 148 -7.78 5.09 15.81
N ASN A 149 -8.91 4.45 15.99
CA ASN A 149 -8.98 2.99 15.99
C ASN A 149 -8.74 2.44 14.57
N PRO A 150 -8.29 1.19 14.43
CA PRO A 150 -8.13 0.57 13.12
C PRO A 150 -9.41 0.70 12.28
N MET A 151 -9.29 1.28 11.08
CA MET A 151 -10.43 1.52 10.19
C MET A 151 -11.06 0.24 9.63
N VAL A 152 -10.32 -0.86 9.67
CA VAL A 152 -10.77 -2.18 9.27
C VAL A 152 -9.98 -3.24 10.06
N GLU A 153 -10.66 -4.31 10.48
CA GLU A 153 -9.98 -5.42 11.14
C GLU A 153 -9.13 -6.20 10.15
N HIS A 154 -7.89 -6.52 10.52
CA HIS A 154 -6.94 -7.21 9.62
C HIS A 154 -7.47 -8.56 9.12
N LYS A 155 -7.99 -9.38 10.00
CA LYS A 155 -8.49 -10.71 9.62
C LYS A 155 -9.62 -10.61 8.59
N PHE A 156 -10.59 -9.74 8.84
CA PHE A 156 -11.69 -9.47 7.92
C PHE A 156 -11.17 -8.96 6.56
N ALA A 157 -10.29 -7.96 6.59
CA ALA A 157 -9.73 -7.37 5.38
C ALA A 157 -8.93 -8.38 4.56
N ARG A 158 -8.12 -9.20 5.24
CA ARG A 158 -7.36 -10.27 4.58
C ARG A 158 -8.27 -11.29 3.90
N GLU A 159 -9.28 -11.77 4.59
CA GLU A 159 -10.24 -12.73 4.03
C GLU A 159 -11.01 -12.14 2.84
N ARG A 160 -11.42 -10.88 2.97
CA ARG A 160 -12.09 -10.16 1.89
C ARG A 160 -11.19 -10.01 0.65
N ALA A 161 -9.94 -9.62 0.83
CA ALA A 161 -8.99 -9.48 -0.26
C ALA A 161 -8.76 -10.82 -0.99
N ILE A 162 -8.47 -11.87 -0.24
CA ILE A 162 -8.23 -13.20 -0.81
C ILE A 162 -9.48 -13.69 -1.57
N SER A 163 -10.65 -13.55 -0.97
CA SER A 163 -11.92 -13.96 -1.60
C SER A 163 -12.20 -13.18 -2.88
N THR A 164 -11.99 -11.85 -2.86
CA THR A 164 -12.20 -10.98 -4.02
C THR A 164 -11.30 -11.36 -5.18
N TYR A 165 -10.00 -11.53 -4.93
CA TYR A 165 -9.04 -11.95 -5.96
C TYR A 165 -9.37 -13.35 -6.49
N LYS A 166 -9.64 -14.29 -5.60
CA LYS A 166 -9.95 -15.68 -5.97
C LYS A 166 -11.18 -15.77 -6.88
N LYS A 167 -12.25 -15.05 -6.53
CA LYS A 167 -13.48 -14.99 -7.35
C LYS A 167 -13.23 -14.35 -8.71
N ALA A 168 -12.45 -13.27 -8.74
CA ALA A 168 -12.16 -12.56 -9.99
C ALA A 168 -11.28 -13.39 -10.94
N LEU A 169 -10.36 -14.19 -10.42
CA LEU A 169 -9.42 -14.97 -11.21
C LEU A 169 -9.94 -16.35 -11.63
N ASN A 170 -11.03 -16.81 -11.06
CA ASN A 170 -11.72 -18.03 -11.44
C ASN A 170 -12.93 -17.66 -12.31
#